data_3cb5577f0155051fcfafeb183b415858
#
_entry.id   3cb5577f0155051fcfafeb183b415858
#
_cell.length_a   1.000
_cell.length_b   1.000
_cell.length_c   1.000
_cell.angle_alpha   90.00
_cell.angle_beta   90.00
_cell.angle_gamma   90.00
#
_symmetry.space_group_name_H-M   'P 1'
#
loop_
_entity.id
_entity.type
_entity.pdbx_description
1 polymer ?
#
loop_
_entity_poly.entity_id
_entity_poly.type
_entity_poly.pdbx_seq_one_letter_code
_entity_poly.pdbx_strand_id
1 'polypeptide(L)'
;MERNLLLKIQYDGSAYHGWQVQENARSVQGVFQEALKQVLHTQPDIKACSRTDTGVHAREFCLSMKLSHNIPPERLLGALNHFLPPDIAVLSCEEVPLDFHARYSCCGKRYVYEIWNNPIRSPFLHGRALHYYHHIDENKLNEAAQHFLGAHDFTSFCTLDNRDMGDFTRTVTESSVTREGDMVRFTVAADGFLYNMVRIMTGTLLAVQQGRFVPEDIPKIIEGKNRKLAGPTAPACGLYLEKVFYEPQV
;
A
#
# COMPACT_ATOMS: atom_id res chain seq x y z
N MET A 1 33.40 -7.77 1.34
CA MET A 1 33.03 -6.47 1.99
C MET A 1 31.51 -6.47 2.10
N GLU A 2 30.96 -6.04 3.23
CA GLU A 2 29.49 -5.91 3.39
C GLU A 2 28.98 -4.73 2.56
N ARG A 3 27.84 -4.89 1.90
CA ARG A 3 27.14 -3.85 1.15
C ARG A 3 25.65 -3.95 1.41
N ASN A 4 24.93 -2.85 1.22
CA ASN A 4 23.50 -2.75 1.42
C ASN A 4 22.81 -2.54 0.06
N LEU A 5 21.78 -3.33 -0.22
CA LEU A 5 21.04 -3.26 -1.48
C LEU A 5 19.62 -2.81 -1.21
N LEU A 6 19.14 -1.87 -2.01
CA LEU A 6 17.73 -1.51 -2.12
C LEU A 6 17.13 -2.22 -3.33
N LEU A 7 16.07 -2.96 -3.12
CA LEU A 7 15.29 -3.57 -4.19
C LEU A 7 13.91 -2.94 -4.23
N LYS A 8 13.45 -2.63 -5.45
CA LYS A 8 12.06 -2.30 -5.72
C LYS A 8 11.41 -3.50 -6.35
N ILE A 9 10.28 -3.92 -5.81
CA ILE A 9 9.50 -5.06 -6.29
C ILE A 9 8.05 -4.66 -6.55
N GLN A 10 7.38 -5.42 -7.40
CA GLN A 10 5.93 -5.33 -7.58
C GLN A 10 5.31 -6.71 -7.36
N TYR A 11 4.04 -6.74 -6.93
CA TYR A 11 3.31 -7.99 -6.76
C TYR A 11 1.80 -7.84 -6.84
N ASP A 12 1.16 -8.87 -7.37
CA ASP A 12 -0.27 -9.12 -7.23
C ASP A 12 -0.52 -9.82 -5.89
N GLY A 13 -1.15 -9.12 -4.96
CA GLY A 13 -1.41 -9.63 -3.61
C GLY A 13 -2.56 -10.63 -3.48
N SER A 14 -3.31 -10.88 -4.56
CA SER A 14 -4.56 -11.67 -4.51
C SER A 14 -4.39 -13.08 -3.92
N ALA A 15 -3.22 -13.70 -4.15
CA ALA A 15 -2.91 -15.05 -3.70
C ALA A 15 -2.13 -15.09 -2.36
N TYR A 16 -1.98 -13.94 -1.69
CA TYR A 16 -1.12 -13.79 -0.52
C TYR A 16 -1.85 -13.29 0.71
N HIS A 17 -1.44 -13.79 1.86
CA HIS A 17 -1.88 -13.28 3.18
C HIS A 17 -1.05 -12.07 3.62
N GLY A 18 -0.85 -11.13 2.70
CA GLY A 18 -0.07 -9.92 2.89
C GLY A 18 1.45 -10.14 2.74
N TRP A 19 2.20 -9.09 3.14
CA TRP A 19 3.66 -9.10 3.05
C TRP A 19 4.32 -10.05 4.04
N GLN A 20 3.99 -9.89 5.34
CA GLN A 20 4.74 -10.48 6.45
C GLN A 20 4.61 -12.01 6.50
N VAL A 21 5.73 -12.70 6.74
CA VAL A 21 5.72 -14.15 7.02
C VAL A 21 4.83 -14.46 8.22
N GLN A 22 3.98 -15.46 8.07
CA GLN A 22 3.06 -15.98 9.09
C GLN A 22 3.09 -17.50 9.08
N GLU A 23 2.80 -18.11 10.22
CA GLU A 23 2.61 -19.55 10.30
C GLU A 23 1.39 -19.98 9.47
N ASN A 24 1.55 -21.02 8.66
CA ASN A 24 0.50 -21.63 7.84
C ASN A 24 -0.16 -20.71 6.79
N ALA A 25 0.50 -19.62 6.37
CA ALA A 25 -0.01 -18.73 5.35
C ALA A 25 1.05 -18.36 4.32
N ARG A 26 0.69 -18.41 3.02
CA ARG A 26 1.56 -17.96 1.93
C ARG A 26 1.66 -16.44 1.97
N SER A 27 2.85 -15.90 2.16
CA SER A 27 3.13 -14.46 2.20
C SER A 27 4.12 -14.05 1.11
N VAL A 28 4.08 -12.78 0.69
CA VAL A 28 5.02 -12.26 -0.32
C VAL A 28 6.46 -12.35 0.20
N GLN A 29 6.72 -11.98 1.46
CA GLN A 29 8.04 -12.07 2.08
C GLN A 29 8.56 -13.49 2.11
N GLY A 30 7.75 -14.49 2.44
CA GLY A 30 8.16 -15.89 2.49
C GLY A 30 8.60 -16.42 1.13
N VAL A 31 7.80 -16.13 0.09
CA VAL A 31 8.14 -16.50 -1.31
C VAL A 31 9.40 -15.79 -1.78
N PHE A 32 9.55 -14.50 -1.45
CA PHE A 32 10.74 -13.72 -1.80
C PHE A 32 12.02 -14.25 -1.09
N GLN A 33 11.91 -14.61 0.19
CA GLN A 33 13.02 -15.22 0.96
C GLN A 33 13.44 -16.58 0.39
N GLU A 34 12.49 -17.38 -0.09
CA GLU A 34 12.82 -18.65 -0.73
C GLU A 34 13.58 -18.43 -2.06
N ALA A 35 13.16 -17.47 -2.88
CA ALA A 35 13.89 -17.08 -4.09
C ALA A 35 15.31 -16.59 -3.76
N LEU A 36 15.48 -15.75 -2.72
CA LEU A 36 16.81 -15.33 -2.24
C LEU A 36 17.68 -16.50 -1.84
N LYS A 37 17.14 -17.48 -1.13
CA LYS A 37 17.86 -18.68 -0.71
C LYS A 37 18.32 -19.52 -1.90
N GLN A 38 17.51 -19.62 -2.97
CA GLN A 38 17.91 -20.30 -4.20
C GLN A 38 19.09 -19.59 -4.90
N VAL A 39 19.09 -18.26 -4.92
CA VAL A 39 20.12 -17.46 -5.61
C VAL A 39 21.38 -17.30 -4.80
N LEU A 40 21.27 -17.03 -3.50
CA LEU A 40 22.40 -16.66 -2.64
C LEU A 40 22.93 -17.81 -1.78
N HIS A 41 22.20 -18.94 -1.70
CA HIS A 41 22.44 -20.05 -0.77
C HIS A 41 22.46 -19.61 0.72
N THR A 42 21.97 -18.42 0.99
CA THR A 42 21.80 -17.82 2.33
C THR A 42 20.47 -17.09 2.40
N GLN A 43 20.02 -16.78 3.60
CA GLN A 43 18.78 -16.03 3.82
C GLN A 43 19.10 -14.72 4.55
N PRO A 44 19.36 -13.63 3.79
CA PRO A 44 19.64 -12.33 4.39
C PRO A 44 18.41 -11.78 5.12
N ASP A 45 18.65 -10.94 6.13
CA ASP A 45 17.60 -10.24 6.83
C ASP A 45 17.05 -9.10 5.96
N ILE A 46 15.75 -9.16 5.65
CA ILE A 46 15.05 -8.19 4.80
C ILE A 46 14.40 -7.12 5.64
N LYS A 47 14.68 -5.86 5.34
CA LYS A 47 14.04 -4.68 5.92
C LYS A 47 13.05 -4.10 4.92
N ALA A 48 11.76 -4.34 5.13
CA ALA A 48 10.69 -3.88 4.24
C ALA A 48 10.23 -2.45 4.57
N CYS A 49 9.85 -1.66 3.56
CA CYS A 49 9.34 -0.29 3.72
C CYS A 49 8.00 -0.21 4.46
N SER A 50 7.21 -1.27 4.39
CA SER A 50 5.85 -1.33 4.93
C SER A 50 5.43 -2.77 5.20
N ARG A 51 4.23 -2.93 5.77
CA ARG A 51 3.45 -4.17 5.71
C ARG A 51 2.22 -3.91 4.88
N THR A 52 1.82 -4.88 4.08
CA THR A 52 0.54 -4.89 3.37
C THR A 52 -0.34 -5.99 3.91
N ASP A 53 -1.65 -5.74 3.95
CA ASP A 53 -2.64 -6.71 4.40
C ASP A 53 -2.89 -7.80 3.35
N THR A 54 -3.60 -8.84 3.75
CA THR A 54 -4.08 -9.90 2.85
C THR A 54 -4.82 -9.30 1.65
N GLY A 55 -4.42 -9.69 0.44
CA GLY A 55 -5.04 -9.25 -0.81
C GLY A 55 -4.67 -7.85 -1.28
N VAL A 56 -3.79 -7.12 -0.59
CA VAL A 56 -3.28 -5.80 -1.00
C VAL A 56 -2.12 -5.98 -1.97
N HIS A 57 -2.13 -5.19 -3.06
CA HIS A 57 -1.12 -5.20 -4.11
C HIS A 57 -0.03 -4.16 -3.89
N ALA A 58 1.06 -4.26 -4.65
CA ALA A 58 2.06 -3.21 -4.73
C ALA A 58 2.59 -3.07 -6.16
N ARG A 59 2.69 -1.83 -6.65
CA ARG A 59 3.36 -1.46 -7.90
C ARG A 59 4.82 -1.08 -7.66
N GLU A 60 5.12 -0.49 -6.49
CA GLU A 60 6.47 -0.26 -6.03
C GLU A 60 6.55 -0.52 -4.53
N PHE A 61 7.07 -1.68 -4.15
CA PHE A 61 7.37 -2.03 -2.77
C PHE A 61 8.88 -2.09 -2.59
N CYS A 62 9.41 -1.42 -1.58
CA CYS A 62 10.83 -1.32 -1.36
C CYS A 62 11.28 -2.20 -0.19
N LEU A 63 12.41 -2.86 -0.37
CA LEU A 63 13.10 -3.57 0.69
C LEU A 63 14.60 -3.34 0.62
N SER A 64 15.27 -3.31 1.78
CA SER A 64 16.73 -3.27 1.86
C SER A 64 17.27 -4.50 2.54
N MET A 65 18.47 -4.94 2.15
CA MET A 65 19.17 -6.07 2.76
C MET A 65 20.67 -5.91 2.68
N LYS A 66 21.37 -6.31 3.75
CA LYS A 66 22.82 -6.34 3.79
C LYS A 66 23.35 -7.68 3.31
N LEU A 67 24.36 -7.63 2.44
CA LEU A 67 24.98 -8.81 1.86
C LEU A 67 26.50 -8.74 1.92
N SER A 68 27.15 -9.88 2.21
CA SER A 68 28.60 -10.05 2.04
C SER A 68 28.96 -10.72 0.70
N HIS A 69 27.96 -10.98 -0.14
CA HIS A 69 28.10 -11.65 -1.45
C HIS A 69 28.40 -10.64 -2.55
N ASN A 70 29.31 -10.96 -3.49
CA ASN A 70 29.78 -10.06 -4.56
C ASN A 70 28.92 -10.15 -5.86
N ILE A 71 27.69 -10.68 -5.82
CA ILE A 71 26.83 -10.73 -7.00
C ILE A 71 26.50 -9.30 -7.46
N PRO A 72 26.71 -8.92 -8.73
CA PRO A 72 26.30 -7.62 -9.24
C PRO A 72 24.77 -7.41 -9.12
N PRO A 73 24.28 -6.18 -8.83
CA PRO A 73 22.85 -5.90 -8.68
C PRO A 73 21.99 -6.38 -9.85
N GLU A 74 22.47 -6.18 -11.09
CA GLU A 74 21.77 -6.58 -12.32
C GLU A 74 21.64 -8.09 -12.45
N ARG A 75 22.68 -8.83 -12.04
CA ARG A 75 22.66 -10.32 -12.02
C ARG A 75 21.74 -10.84 -10.92
N LEU A 76 21.74 -10.20 -9.75
CA LEU A 76 20.84 -10.55 -8.66
C LEU A 76 19.39 -10.35 -9.08
N LEU A 77 19.07 -9.19 -9.72
CA LEU A 77 17.75 -8.89 -10.25
C LEU A 77 17.29 -9.98 -11.24
N GLY A 78 18.11 -10.33 -12.23
CA GLY A 78 17.79 -11.36 -13.21
C GLY A 78 17.57 -12.74 -12.59
N ALA A 79 18.46 -13.11 -11.67
CA ALA A 79 18.36 -14.39 -10.96
C ALA A 79 17.10 -14.48 -10.08
N LEU A 80 16.75 -13.41 -9.35
CA LEU A 80 15.53 -13.38 -8.53
C LEU A 80 14.29 -13.52 -9.41
N ASN A 81 14.19 -12.77 -10.52
CA ASN A 81 13.06 -12.86 -11.44
C ASN A 81 12.93 -14.23 -12.12
N HIS A 82 14.02 -15.00 -12.20
CA HIS A 82 13.98 -16.39 -12.70
C HIS A 82 13.31 -17.34 -11.70
N PHE A 83 13.53 -17.16 -10.39
CA PHE A 83 12.99 -18.03 -9.34
C PHE A 83 11.65 -17.56 -8.76
N LEU A 84 11.32 -16.27 -8.92
CA LEU A 84 10.04 -15.71 -8.44
C LEU A 84 8.87 -16.21 -9.31
N PRO A 85 7.69 -16.44 -8.69
CA PRO A 85 6.48 -16.74 -9.44
C PRO A 85 6.01 -15.52 -10.25
N PRO A 86 5.14 -15.70 -11.26
CA PRO A 86 4.72 -14.62 -12.19
C PRO A 86 3.96 -13.47 -11.53
N ASP A 87 3.51 -13.63 -10.31
CA ASP A 87 2.78 -12.63 -9.52
C ASP A 87 3.70 -11.76 -8.63
N ILE A 88 5.03 -11.97 -8.68
CA ILE A 88 6.04 -11.13 -8.00
C ILE A 88 7.19 -10.85 -8.98
N ALA A 89 7.63 -9.60 -9.09
CA ALA A 89 8.79 -9.23 -9.90
C ALA A 89 9.67 -8.19 -9.21
N VAL A 90 11.00 -8.31 -9.41
CA VAL A 90 11.98 -7.29 -9.03
C VAL A 90 12.11 -6.29 -10.18
N LEU A 91 11.89 -5.01 -9.90
CA LEU A 91 11.95 -3.91 -10.86
C LEU A 91 13.33 -3.29 -10.93
N SER A 92 13.98 -3.10 -9.77
CA SER A 92 15.34 -2.57 -9.68
C SER A 92 16.07 -3.15 -8.48
N CYS A 93 17.40 -3.13 -8.57
CA CYS A 93 18.31 -3.47 -7.50
C CYS A 93 19.51 -2.51 -7.58
N GLU A 94 19.78 -1.80 -6.50
CA GLU A 94 20.86 -0.80 -6.45
C GLU A 94 21.58 -0.82 -5.11
N GLU A 95 22.85 -0.41 -5.10
CA GLU A 95 23.61 -0.24 -3.87
C GLU A 95 23.21 1.08 -3.20
N VAL A 96 23.03 1.01 -1.87
CA VAL A 96 22.69 2.16 -1.03
C VAL A 96 23.67 2.24 0.15
N PRO A 97 23.75 3.38 0.85
CA PRO A 97 24.56 3.50 2.06
C PRO A 97 24.26 2.39 3.08
N LEU A 98 25.30 1.97 3.83
CA LEU A 98 25.18 0.86 4.79
C LEU A 98 24.18 1.10 5.92
N ASP A 99 23.90 2.34 6.24
CA ASP A 99 22.93 2.79 7.24
C ASP A 99 21.51 2.97 6.68
N PHE A 100 21.34 2.89 5.35
CA PHE A 100 20.02 2.96 4.73
C PHE A 100 19.10 1.83 5.21
N HIS A 101 17.87 2.18 5.55
CA HIS A 101 16.85 1.23 6.00
C HIS A 101 15.54 1.52 5.29
N ALA A 102 15.03 0.58 4.49
CA ALA A 102 13.84 0.79 3.63
C ALA A 102 12.61 1.35 4.37
N ARG A 103 12.47 1.08 5.68
CA ARG A 103 11.37 1.63 6.49
C ARG A 103 11.69 2.99 7.10
N TYR A 104 12.89 3.13 7.69
CA TYR A 104 13.20 4.32 8.51
C TYR A 104 13.75 5.47 7.67
N SER A 105 14.35 5.18 6.51
CA SER A 105 14.73 6.19 5.53
C SER A 105 13.57 6.66 4.65
N CYS A 106 12.39 6.04 4.78
CA CYS A 106 11.21 6.39 4.00
C CYS A 106 10.59 7.69 4.50
N CYS A 107 10.41 8.67 3.59
CA CYS A 107 9.82 9.98 3.87
C CYS A 107 8.30 10.01 3.63
N GLY A 108 7.77 9.05 2.87
CA GLY A 108 6.33 8.97 2.58
C GLY A 108 5.98 7.85 1.61
N LYS A 109 4.68 7.64 1.44
CA LYS A 109 4.13 6.63 0.53
C LYS A 109 2.92 7.17 -0.20
N ARG A 110 2.69 6.67 -1.40
CA ARG A 110 1.46 6.88 -2.16
C ARG A 110 0.74 5.55 -2.30
N TYR A 111 -0.57 5.57 -2.03
CA TYR A 111 -1.48 4.48 -2.31
C TYR A 111 -2.51 4.90 -3.35
N VAL A 112 -2.95 3.94 -4.14
CA VAL A 112 -4.09 4.09 -5.07
C VAL A 112 -5.10 3.01 -4.75
N TYR A 113 -6.38 3.38 -4.68
CA TYR A 113 -7.47 2.44 -4.58
C TYR A 113 -8.27 2.44 -5.88
N GLU A 114 -8.34 1.31 -6.56
CA GLU A 114 -9.01 1.13 -7.86
C GLU A 114 -10.41 0.58 -7.69
N ILE A 115 -11.37 1.24 -8.35
CA ILE A 115 -12.79 0.88 -8.36
C ILE A 115 -13.24 0.72 -9.81
N TRP A 116 -13.65 -0.48 -10.19
CA TRP A 116 -14.31 -0.73 -11.47
C TRP A 116 -15.76 -0.32 -11.34
N ASN A 117 -16.10 0.86 -11.89
CA ASN A 117 -17.42 1.48 -11.79
C ASN A 117 -18.23 1.23 -13.07
N ASN A 118 -18.76 0.04 -13.20
CA ASN A 118 -19.58 -0.39 -14.33
C ASN A 118 -20.67 -1.32 -13.83
N PRO A 119 -21.91 -1.31 -14.39
CA PRO A 119 -22.96 -2.29 -14.06
C PRO A 119 -22.51 -3.74 -14.28
N ILE A 120 -21.59 -3.97 -15.23
CA ILE A 120 -21.07 -5.30 -15.55
C ILE A 120 -19.67 -5.47 -14.94
N ARG A 121 -19.47 -6.56 -14.21
CA ARG A 121 -18.16 -6.93 -13.67
C ARG A 121 -17.17 -7.23 -14.80
N SER A 122 -15.88 -6.92 -14.59
CA SER A 122 -14.79 -7.35 -15.47
C SER A 122 -14.09 -8.59 -14.89
N PRO A 123 -14.06 -9.75 -15.58
CA PRO A 123 -13.29 -10.91 -15.13
C PRO A 123 -11.78 -10.63 -15.03
N PHE A 124 -11.26 -9.72 -15.86
CA PHE A 124 -9.83 -9.33 -15.86
C PHE A 124 -9.42 -8.50 -14.64
N LEU A 125 -10.39 -7.88 -13.96
CA LEU A 125 -10.19 -7.07 -12.76
C LEU A 125 -10.60 -7.81 -11.48
N HIS A 126 -10.99 -9.07 -11.59
CA HIS A 126 -11.33 -9.90 -10.42
C HIS A 126 -10.11 -10.00 -9.49
N GLY A 127 -10.30 -9.63 -8.21
CA GLY A 127 -9.22 -9.56 -7.22
C GLY A 127 -8.25 -8.38 -7.38
N ARG A 128 -8.44 -7.48 -8.37
CA ARG A 128 -7.54 -6.36 -8.68
C ARG A 128 -8.18 -4.98 -8.64
N ALA A 129 -9.52 -4.93 -8.60
CA ALA A 129 -10.28 -3.70 -8.38
C ALA A 129 -11.57 -4.02 -7.61
N LEU A 130 -12.09 -3.06 -6.87
CA LEU A 130 -13.42 -3.17 -6.29
C LEU A 130 -14.47 -2.99 -7.40
N HIS A 131 -15.32 -3.98 -7.64
CA HIS A 131 -16.47 -3.79 -8.51
C HIS A 131 -17.57 -3.02 -7.78
N TYR A 132 -17.96 -1.88 -8.36
CA TYR A 132 -19.03 -1.03 -7.85
C TYR A 132 -20.02 -0.71 -8.99
N TYR A 133 -21.21 -1.29 -8.95
CA TYR A 133 -22.16 -1.29 -10.07
C TYR A 133 -23.03 -0.04 -10.17
N HIS A 134 -23.22 0.72 -9.07
CA HIS A 134 -23.91 2.00 -9.13
C HIS A 134 -22.97 3.09 -9.63
N HIS A 135 -23.52 4.08 -10.35
CA HIS A 135 -22.74 5.24 -10.78
C HIS A 135 -22.08 5.93 -9.59
N ILE A 136 -20.82 6.27 -9.73
CA ILE A 136 -20.04 7.08 -8.80
C ILE A 136 -19.94 8.51 -9.36
N ASP A 137 -20.26 9.49 -8.55
CA ASP A 137 -19.96 10.89 -8.80
C ASP A 137 -18.54 11.18 -8.29
N GLU A 138 -17.57 11.14 -9.19
CA GLU A 138 -16.16 11.35 -8.86
C GLU A 138 -15.87 12.77 -8.37
N ASN A 139 -16.65 13.78 -8.80
CA ASN A 139 -16.47 15.15 -8.34
C ASN A 139 -16.87 15.28 -6.87
N LYS A 140 -18.01 14.71 -6.49
CA LYS A 140 -18.47 14.65 -5.10
C LYS A 140 -17.48 13.89 -4.21
N LEU A 141 -16.93 12.75 -4.70
CA LEU A 141 -15.94 12.02 -3.95
C LEU A 141 -14.61 12.75 -3.86
N ASN A 142 -14.21 13.47 -4.91
CA ASN A 142 -13.00 14.29 -4.90
C ASN A 142 -13.14 15.45 -3.90
N GLU A 143 -14.28 16.12 -3.84
CA GLU A 143 -14.58 17.15 -2.83
C GLU A 143 -14.40 16.58 -1.41
N ALA A 144 -15.00 15.42 -1.12
CA ALA A 144 -14.84 14.75 0.15
C ALA A 144 -13.37 14.35 0.43
N ALA A 145 -12.65 13.89 -0.58
CA ALA A 145 -11.25 13.48 -0.47
C ALA A 145 -10.31 14.65 -0.12
N GLN A 146 -10.60 15.88 -0.59
CA GLN A 146 -9.79 17.06 -0.27
C GLN A 146 -9.73 17.35 1.24
N HIS A 147 -10.75 16.97 2.00
CA HIS A 147 -10.77 17.16 3.46
C HIS A 147 -9.78 16.27 4.22
N PHE A 148 -9.15 15.27 3.58
CA PHE A 148 -8.07 14.50 4.19
C PHE A 148 -6.71 15.20 4.14
N LEU A 149 -6.55 16.24 3.30
CA LEU A 149 -5.27 16.94 3.15
C LEU A 149 -4.86 17.63 4.46
N GLY A 150 -3.55 17.62 4.72
CA GLY A 150 -2.95 18.25 5.89
C GLY A 150 -2.62 17.27 7.02
N ALA A 151 -2.18 17.85 8.14
CA ALA A 151 -1.82 17.10 9.35
C ALA A 151 -3.05 16.93 10.24
N HIS A 152 -3.48 15.69 10.45
CA HIS A 152 -4.65 15.34 11.25
C HIS A 152 -4.38 14.12 12.12
N ASP A 153 -5.11 14.03 13.22
CA ASP A 153 -5.23 12.79 13.99
C ASP A 153 -6.24 11.85 13.31
N PHE A 154 -5.73 10.80 12.68
CA PHE A 154 -6.52 9.83 11.91
C PHE A 154 -7.02 8.64 12.74
N THR A 155 -7.22 8.78 14.05
CA THR A 155 -7.77 7.72 14.93
C THR A 155 -9.08 7.15 14.37
N SER A 156 -9.99 7.99 13.83
CA SER A 156 -11.24 7.53 13.19
C SER A 156 -11.00 6.64 11.97
N PHE A 157 -9.85 6.74 11.34
CA PHE A 157 -9.46 5.98 10.15
C PHE A 157 -8.44 4.88 10.43
N CYS A 158 -8.34 4.43 11.68
CA CYS A 158 -7.46 3.34 12.10
C CYS A 158 -8.26 2.17 12.68
N THR A 159 -7.89 0.95 12.30
CA THR A 159 -8.32 -0.23 13.05
C THR A 159 -7.42 -0.35 14.28
N LEU A 160 -7.94 -0.04 15.45
CA LEU A 160 -7.18 -0.12 16.70
C LEU A 160 -6.95 -1.58 17.08
N ASP A 161 -5.73 -1.89 17.40
CA ASP A 161 -5.31 -3.16 18.01
C ASP A 161 -4.81 -2.83 19.43
N ASN A 162 -4.83 -3.79 20.36
CA ASN A 162 -4.41 -3.60 21.75
C ASN A 162 -2.93 -3.17 21.93
N ARG A 163 -2.18 -3.07 20.84
CA ARG A 163 -0.79 -2.62 20.78
C ARG A 163 -0.65 -1.15 20.37
N ASP A 164 -1.74 -0.52 19.95
CA ASP A 164 -1.75 0.85 19.43
C ASP A 164 -1.84 1.86 20.57
N MET A 165 -0.68 2.21 21.14
CA MET A 165 -0.50 3.30 22.12
C MET A 165 0.31 4.44 21.51
N GLY A 166 0.22 4.64 20.18
CA GLY A 166 1.10 5.53 19.42
C GLY A 166 0.46 6.84 19.00
N ASP A 167 1.24 7.64 18.30
CA ASP A 167 0.78 8.85 17.62
C ASP A 167 -0.01 8.47 16.35
N PHE A 168 -1.28 8.88 16.31
CA PHE A 168 -2.18 8.68 15.17
C PHE A 168 -2.16 9.86 14.19
N THR A 169 -1.32 10.88 14.44
CA THR A 169 -1.16 12.02 13.54
C THR A 169 -0.41 11.60 12.29
N ARG A 170 -0.97 11.94 11.13
CA ARG A 170 -0.32 11.78 9.82
C ARG A 170 -0.52 13.04 9.00
N THR A 171 0.45 13.32 8.12
CA THR A 171 0.38 14.43 7.20
C THR A 171 0.07 13.89 5.80
N VAL A 172 -1.15 14.10 5.33
CA VAL A 172 -1.58 13.76 3.97
C VAL A 172 -1.17 14.89 3.03
N THR A 173 -0.33 14.58 2.05
CA THR A 173 0.24 15.54 1.08
C THR A 173 -0.48 15.49 -0.28
N GLU A 174 -1.18 14.40 -0.58
CA GLU A 174 -1.98 14.23 -1.80
C GLU A 174 -3.25 13.47 -1.44
N SER A 175 -4.40 13.93 -1.94
CA SER A 175 -5.68 13.21 -1.81
C SER A 175 -6.58 13.63 -2.96
N SER A 176 -6.93 12.70 -3.86
CA SER A 176 -7.74 13.00 -5.02
C SER A 176 -8.53 11.79 -5.50
N VAL A 177 -9.68 12.05 -6.12
CA VAL A 177 -10.46 11.04 -6.84
C VAL A 177 -10.53 11.43 -8.31
N THR A 178 -10.17 10.50 -9.19
CA THR A 178 -10.17 10.69 -10.63
C THR A 178 -10.91 9.56 -11.34
N ARG A 179 -11.40 9.82 -12.55
CA ARG A 179 -12.04 8.82 -13.42
C ARG A 179 -11.33 8.75 -14.76
N GLU A 180 -11.09 7.52 -15.21
CA GLU A 180 -10.64 7.21 -16.57
C GLU A 180 -11.52 6.10 -17.13
N GLY A 181 -12.46 6.44 -18.01
CA GLY A 181 -13.49 5.51 -18.45
C GLY A 181 -14.31 4.96 -17.28
N ASP A 182 -14.35 3.66 -17.13
CA ASP A 182 -15.05 2.97 -16.03
C ASP A 182 -14.19 2.77 -14.78
N MET A 183 -12.92 3.20 -14.81
CA MET A 183 -12.03 3.11 -13.67
C MET A 183 -12.07 4.40 -12.86
N VAL A 184 -12.47 4.29 -11.60
CA VAL A 184 -12.36 5.37 -10.61
C VAL A 184 -11.20 5.06 -9.68
N ARG A 185 -10.32 6.05 -9.45
CA ARG A 185 -9.14 5.91 -8.58
C ARG A 185 -9.19 6.94 -7.46
N PHE A 186 -9.05 6.47 -6.23
CA PHE A 186 -8.72 7.31 -5.08
C PHE A 186 -7.21 7.21 -4.84
N THR A 187 -6.51 8.33 -5.00
CA THR A 187 -5.06 8.46 -4.78
C THR A 187 -4.82 9.22 -3.48
N VAL A 188 -3.94 8.71 -2.63
CA VAL A 188 -3.56 9.36 -1.38
C VAL A 188 -2.09 9.15 -1.09
N ALA A 189 -1.37 10.25 -0.76
CA ALA A 189 0.02 10.21 -0.28
C ALA A 189 0.13 10.84 1.10
N ALA A 190 1.00 10.28 1.94
CA ALA A 190 1.24 10.76 3.31
C ALA A 190 2.65 10.37 3.79
N ASP A 191 3.13 11.00 4.85
CA ASP A 191 4.34 10.65 5.59
C ASP A 191 4.29 9.23 6.17
N GLY A 192 3.09 8.73 6.48
CA GLY A 192 2.84 7.37 6.95
C GLY A 192 1.35 7.04 6.92
N PHE A 193 1.04 5.75 7.10
CA PHE A 193 -0.35 5.27 7.15
C PHE A 193 -0.56 4.38 8.36
N LEU A 194 -1.72 4.51 8.98
CA LEU A 194 -2.19 3.67 10.08
C LEU A 194 -2.79 2.36 9.53
N TYR A 195 -3.02 1.41 10.41
CA TYR A 195 -3.61 0.12 10.03
C TYR A 195 -5.00 0.31 9.41
N ASN A 196 -5.19 -0.21 8.21
CA ASN A 196 -6.38 -0.07 7.37
C ASN A 196 -6.75 1.36 6.93
N MET A 197 -5.91 2.38 7.17
CA MET A 197 -6.26 3.79 6.99
C MET A 197 -6.83 4.08 5.60
N VAL A 198 -6.14 3.75 4.53
CA VAL A 198 -6.59 4.04 3.15
C VAL A 198 -7.89 3.31 2.81
N ARG A 199 -8.04 2.07 3.28
CA ARG A 199 -9.27 1.29 3.07
C ARG A 199 -10.47 1.87 3.82
N ILE A 200 -10.26 2.42 5.00
CA ILE A 200 -11.31 3.10 5.78
C ILE A 200 -11.65 4.45 5.12
N MET A 201 -10.65 5.21 4.66
CA MET A 201 -10.88 6.43 3.85
C MET A 201 -11.74 6.11 2.62
N THR A 202 -11.37 5.11 1.84
CA THR A 202 -12.13 4.65 0.67
C THR A 202 -13.57 4.26 1.04
N GLY A 203 -13.73 3.46 2.09
CA GLY A 203 -15.08 3.05 2.54
C GLY A 203 -15.93 4.23 3.04
N THR A 204 -15.29 5.27 3.57
CA THR A 204 -15.97 6.51 3.98
C THR A 204 -16.38 7.33 2.76
N LEU A 205 -15.52 7.45 1.73
CA LEU A 205 -15.87 8.07 0.45
C LEU A 205 -17.04 7.34 -0.22
N LEU A 206 -17.04 6.00 -0.21
CA LEU A 206 -18.18 5.22 -0.74
C LEU A 206 -19.45 5.42 0.10
N ALA A 207 -19.35 5.68 1.39
CA ALA A 207 -20.51 6.05 2.22
C ALA A 207 -21.05 7.45 1.89
N VAL A 208 -20.17 8.41 1.50
CA VAL A 208 -20.58 9.71 0.91
C VAL A 208 -21.32 9.49 -0.41
N GLN A 209 -20.83 8.59 -1.28
CA GLN A 209 -21.53 8.22 -2.52
C GLN A 209 -22.92 7.65 -2.26
N GLN A 210 -23.08 6.86 -1.20
CA GLN A 210 -24.35 6.25 -0.80
C GLN A 210 -25.31 7.21 -0.08
N GLY A 211 -24.91 8.47 0.13
CA GLY A 211 -25.72 9.47 0.83
C GLY A 211 -25.80 9.28 2.35
N ARG A 212 -24.92 8.44 2.94
CA ARG A 212 -24.83 8.27 4.41
C ARG A 212 -24.10 9.44 5.07
N PHE A 213 -23.21 10.09 4.31
CA PHE A 213 -22.47 11.27 4.69
C PHE A 213 -22.54 12.29 3.54
N VAL A 214 -22.24 13.55 3.87
CA VAL A 214 -21.93 14.59 2.89
C VAL A 214 -20.42 14.92 2.96
N PRO A 215 -19.79 15.52 1.92
CA PRO A 215 -18.37 15.86 1.95
C PRO A 215 -17.92 16.60 3.22
N GLU A 216 -18.73 17.54 3.72
CA GLU A 216 -18.49 18.37 4.90
C GLU A 216 -18.52 17.59 6.23
N ASP A 217 -18.91 16.33 6.23
CA ASP A 217 -18.84 15.48 7.43
C ASP A 217 -17.44 14.91 7.66
N ILE A 218 -16.58 14.85 6.63
CA ILE A 218 -15.22 14.30 6.75
C ILE A 218 -14.41 14.99 7.86
N PRO A 219 -14.35 16.35 7.95
CA PRO A 219 -13.67 17.01 9.06
C PRO A 219 -14.23 16.60 10.44
N LYS A 220 -15.54 16.52 10.59
CA LYS A 220 -16.18 16.10 11.85
C LYS A 220 -15.83 14.64 12.24
N ILE A 221 -15.72 13.75 11.22
CA ILE A 221 -15.30 12.35 11.44
C ILE A 221 -13.84 12.32 11.92
N ILE A 222 -12.96 13.13 11.33
CA ILE A 222 -11.55 13.26 11.75
C ILE A 222 -11.49 13.74 13.20
N GLU A 223 -12.12 14.88 13.50
CA GLU A 223 -12.14 15.52 14.82
C GLU A 223 -12.74 14.61 15.91
N GLY A 224 -13.69 13.76 15.54
CA GLY A 224 -14.38 12.85 16.46
C GLY A 224 -13.51 11.73 17.04
N LYS A 225 -12.32 11.46 16.48
CA LYS A 225 -11.32 10.47 16.93
C LYS A 225 -11.93 9.12 17.33
N ASN A 226 -12.92 8.67 16.58
CA ASN A 226 -13.65 7.45 16.87
C ASN A 226 -13.92 6.66 15.59
N ARG A 227 -13.37 5.43 15.52
CA ARG A 227 -13.52 4.52 14.36
C ARG A 227 -14.98 4.28 13.96
N LYS A 228 -15.92 4.34 14.91
CA LYS A 228 -17.35 4.12 14.64
C LYS A 228 -18.01 5.24 13.84
N LEU A 229 -17.40 6.42 13.78
CA LEU A 229 -17.90 7.56 13.00
C LEU A 229 -17.57 7.43 11.52
N ALA A 230 -16.47 6.75 11.17
CA ALA A 230 -16.06 6.55 9.79
C ALA A 230 -16.82 5.41 9.09
N GLY A 231 -16.74 5.38 7.77
CA GLY A 231 -17.31 4.32 6.94
C GLY A 231 -16.69 2.94 7.16
N PRO A 232 -17.21 1.90 6.50
CA PRO A 232 -16.68 0.55 6.59
C PRO A 232 -15.26 0.47 5.99
N THR A 233 -14.50 -0.57 6.36
CA THR A 233 -13.22 -0.86 5.71
C THR A 233 -13.47 -1.42 4.31
N ALA A 234 -13.03 -0.75 3.25
CA ALA A 234 -13.17 -1.22 1.89
C ALA A 234 -12.38 -2.53 1.67
N PRO A 235 -12.79 -3.41 0.74
CA PRO A 235 -12.06 -4.63 0.39
C PRO A 235 -10.60 -4.35 0.03
N ALA A 236 -9.71 -5.32 0.27
CA ALA A 236 -8.28 -5.16 0.00
C ALA A 236 -7.96 -5.15 -1.50
N CYS A 237 -8.75 -5.85 -2.31
CA CYS A 237 -8.52 -6.12 -3.74
C CYS A 237 -8.37 -4.88 -4.63
N GLY A 238 -8.80 -3.71 -4.19
CA GLY A 238 -8.60 -2.46 -4.93
C GLY A 238 -7.37 -1.67 -4.49
N LEU A 239 -6.70 -2.06 -3.41
CA LEU A 239 -5.63 -1.26 -2.82
C LEU A 239 -4.25 -1.65 -3.36
N TYR A 240 -3.51 -0.62 -3.80
CA TYR A 240 -2.13 -0.71 -4.29
C TYR A 240 -1.22 0.22 -3.51
N LEU A 241 -0.11 -0.30 -2.98
CA LEU A 241 1.04 0.55 -2.67
C LEU A 241 1.66 0.98 -4.00
N GLU A 242 1.45 2.25 -4.37
CA GLU A 242 1.81 2.77 -5.69
C GLU A 242 3.28 3.18 -5.75
N LYS A 243 3.75 3.88 -4.69
CA LYS A 243 5.12 4.42 -4.64
C LYS A 243 5.61 4.63 -3.22
N VAL A 244 6.92 4.48 -3.04
CA VAL A 244 7.64 4.78 -1.78
C VAL A 244 8.63 5.92 -2.05
N PHE A 245 8.60 6.95 -1.19
CA PHE A 245 9.46 8.12 -1.33
C PHE A 245 10.59 8.08 -0.30
N TYR A 246 11.82 8.26 -0.78
CA TYR A 246 13.02 8.38 0.05
C TYR A 246 13.60 9.80 0.05
N GLU A 247 13.01 10.69 -0.73
CA GLU A 247 13.26 12.12 -0.72
C GLU A 247 11.99 12.85 -0.26
N PRO A 248 12.11 13.96 0.50
CA PRO A 248 10.95 14.75 0.89
C PRO A 248 10.14 15.19 -0.35
N GLN A 249 8.84 15.02 -0.31
CA GLN A 249 7.94 15.58 -1.33
C GLN A 249 7.73 17.06 -0.97
N VAL A 250 8.27 17.95 -1.80
CA VAL A 250 8.15 19.42 -1.66
C VAL A 250 6.74 19.86 -2.04
#